data_6f6132e1e26ec2d7951acc7e2131eb72
#
_entry.id   6f6132e1e26ec2d7951acc7e2131eb72
#
_cell.length_a   1.000
_cell.length_b   1.000
_cell.length_c   1.000
_cell.angle_alpha   90.00
_cell.angle_beta   90.00
_cell.angle_gamma   90.00
#
_symmetry.space_group_name_H-M   'P 1'
#
loop_
_entity.id
_entity.type
_entity.pdbx_description
1 polymer ?
#
loop_
_entity_poly.entity_id
_entity_poly.type
_entity_poly.pdbx_seq_one_letter_code
_entity_poly.pdbx_strand_id
1 'polypeptide(L)'
;MRKTSKFLFATAMAVTVLALANPSPTVMAKSKGKKAKVVYTLKKGTLTISGKGEMPKKMTFKNNKKVKKVVIKNGVTSVSDKAFYKCKNLSKVTIGKSVKKIGIDKKVKEIGQDAFENCKQLENITLPGKYTLKKKKGDDAYATIMGGSMADTVTFSTSIDLKTVTYVNSNVFDVSANDKNYTSKSGMIYTKDGKTLVRVSAGTKELSIDEGCETFALQSILYARYFDGDDYVVCNKLEKIRIPASVKKIDLYAYEAGDSLDRFDEVKDVVISATDLDGESIVNLCNRTNISTWANVAKQVPDVKVEDGMYISKEGVMLGYEGKDEKVVIPEGVNTIASNVLKVKNIDGKKVAKEIVMPDTVTTIEDDAFYEAKGVEQVTWSKSLKTVGDSAFAGCSLITLDM
;
A
#
# COMPACT_ATOMS: atom_id res chain seq x y z
N MET A 1 -26.14 -74.47 7.22
CA MET A 1 -26.73 -73.27 6.65
C MET A 1 -25.93 -72.07 7.18
N ARG A 2 -24.97 -71.60 6.42
CA ARG A 2 -24.14 -70.40 6.76
C ARG A 2 -24.56 -69.25 5.88
N LYS A 3 -25.08 -68.18 6.47
CA LYS A 3 -25.39 -66.91 5.77
C LYS A 3 -24.10 -66.12 5.62
N THR A 4 -23.66 -65.90 4.41
CA THR A 4 -22.55 -65.00 4.07
C THR A 4 -23.06 -63.58 3.93
N SER A 5 -22.60 -62.71 4.82
CA SER A 5 -22.82 -61.24 4.77
C SER A 5 -21.88 -60.65 3.73
N LYS A 6 -22.43 -59.99 2.72
CA LYS A 6 -21.67 -59.22 1.75
C LYS A 6 -21.41 -57.81 2.32
N PHE A 7 -20.20 -57.54 2.73
CA PHE A 7 -19.70 -56.18 2.98
C PHE A 7 -19.48 -55.45 1.65
N LEU A 8 -20.25 -54.42 1.40
CA LEU A 8 -19.95 -53.48 0.33
C LEU A 8 -18.91 -52.47 0.83
N PHE A 9 -17.69 -52.61 0.35
CA PHE A 9 -16.70 -51.57 0.50
C PHE A 9 -17.02 -50.41 -0.46
N ALA A 10 -17.46 -49.28 0.08
CA ALA A 10 -17.55 -48.02 -0.66
C ALA A 10 -16.16 -47.40 -0.72
N THR A 11 -15.40 -47.68 -1.78
CA THR A 11 -14.15 -47.00 -2.08
C THR A 11 -14.44 -45.55 -2.45
N ALA A 12 -14.06 -44.65 -1.57
CA ALA A 12 -13.98 -43.22 -1.88
C ALA A 12 -12.86 -42.98 -2.88
N MET A 13 -13.20 -42.90 -4.18
CA MET A 13 -12.26 -42.45 -5.19
C MET A 13 -11.90 -40.99 -4.97
N ALA A 14 -10.73 -40.79 -4.40
CA ALA A 14 -10.04 -39.52 -4.48
C ALA A 14 -9.72 -39.24 -5.95
N VAL A 15 -10.34 -38.22 -6.54
CA VAL A 15 -9.99 -37.77 -7.90
C VAL A 15 -8.65 -37.04 -7.80
N THR A 16 -7.58 -37.82 -7.86
CA THR A 16 -6.25 -37.33 -8.16
C THR A 16 -6.24 -37.05 -9.66
N VAL A 17 -6.23 -35.77 -10.06
CA VAL A 17 -6.04 -35.40 -11.45
C VAL A 17 -4.58 -35.68 -11.79
N LEU A 18 -4.24 -36.89 -12.20
CA LEU A 18 -2.99 -37.18 -12.87
C LEU A 18 -3.06 -36.55 -14.26
N ALA A 19 -2.28 -35.48 -14.45
CA ALA A 19 -2.04 -34.92 -15.77
C ALA A 19 -1.04 -35.79 -16.52
N LEU A 20 -1.51 -36.88 -17.16
CA LEU A 20 -0.73 -37.64 -18.11
C LEU A 20 -1.22 -37.38 -19.53
N ALA A 21 -0.27 -36.98 -20.34
CA ALA A 21 -0.13 -37.02 -21.80
C ALA A 21 -1.40 -37.19 -22.65
N ASN A 22 -1.71 -36.17 -23.37
CA ASN A 22 -2.61 -35.92 -24.50
C ASN A 22 -3.81 -35.01 -24.16
N PRO A 23 -4.05 -33.95 -24.96
CA PRO A 23 -5.10 -33.00 -24.67
C PRO A 23 -6.44 -33.55 -25.16
N SER A 24 -7.14 -34.30 -24.33
CA SER A 24 -8.55 -34.53 -24.54
C SER A 24 -9.35 -33.27 -24.24
N PRO A 25 -10.29 -32.84 -25.07
CA PRO A 25 -11.05 -31.65 -24.88
C PRO A 25 -12.04 -31.86 -23.72
N THR A 26 -11.98 -31.02 -22.76
CA THR A 26 -12.98 -30.83 -21.71
C THR A 26 -12.99 -31.89 -20.59
N VAL A 27 -12.26 -31.62 -19.52
CA VAL A 27 -12.44 -32.35 -18.25
C VAL A 27 -13.59 -31.67 -17.48
N MET A 28 -14.75 -32.35 -17.46
CA MET A 28 -15.85 -31.97 -16.57
C MET A 28 -15.54 -32.39 -15.14
N ALA A 29 -15.52 -31.49 -14.19
CA ALA A 29 -15.58 -31.85 -12.78
C ALA A 29 -16.94 -32.47 -12.47
N LYS A 30 -17.03 -33.83 -12.38
CA LYS A 30 -18.26 -34.53 -11.98
C LYS A 30 -18.47 -34.35 -10.47
N SER A 31 -19.47 -33.57 -10.07
CA SER A 31 -20.09 -33.68 -8.76
C SER A 31 -21.18 -34.72 -8.82
N LYS A 32 -21.31 -35.61 -7.80
CA LYS A 32 -22.41 -36.56 -7.71
C LYS A 32 -23.75 -35.83 -7.84
N GLY A 33 -24.47 -36.13 -8.91
CA GLY A 33 -25.89 -35.77 -9.07
C GLY A 33 -26.23 -34.39 -9.67
N LYS A 34 -25.29 -33.45 -9.88
CA LYS A 34 -25.54 -32.19 -10.59
C LYS A 34 -24.43 -31.88 -11.59
N LYS A 35 -24.77 -31.52 -12.83
CA LYS A 35 -23.79 -31.03 -13.84
C LYS A 35 -22.98 -29.91 -13.23
N ALA A 36 -21.63 -30.01 -13.33
CA ALA A 36 -20.76 -28.93 -12.87
C ALA A 36 -21.11 -27.62 -13.60
N LYS A 37 -21.44 -26.57 -12.85
CA LYS A 37 -21.81 -25.28 -13.41
C LYS A 37 -20.60 -24.54 -13.99
N VAL A 38 -19.38 -24.83 -13.50
CA VAL A 38 -18.13 -24.24 -13.95
C VAL A 38 -17.19 -25.36 -14.41
N VAL A 39 -16.62 -25.20 -15.60
CA VAL A 39 -15.73 -26.15 -16.26
C VAL A 39 -14.47 -25.45 -16.75
N TYR A 40 -13.42 -26.24 -17.08
CA TYR A 40 -12.21 -25.68 -17.66
C TYR A 40 -11.71 -26.49 -18.85
N THR A 41 -10.94 -25.82 -19.71
CA THR A 41 -10.15 -26.43 -20.79
C THR A 41 -8.74 -25.88 -20.76
N LEU A 42 -7.75 -26.75 -21.05
CA LEU A 42 -6.36 -26.34 -21.24
C LEU A 42 -5.92 -26.70 -22.65
N LYS A 43 -5.68 -25.69 -23.51
CA LYS A 43 -5.23 -25.88 -24.90
C LYS A 43 -4.05 -24.95 -25.18
N LYS A 44 -2.95 -25.51 -25.72
CA LYS A 44 -1.73 -24.75 -26.11
C LYS A 44 -1.28 -23.73 -25.04
N GLY A 45 -1.31 -24.13 -23.75
CA GLY A 45 -0.92 -23.28 -22.63
C GLY A 45 -1.98 -22.29 -22.15
N THR A 46 -3.14 -22.19 -22.80
CA THR A 46 -4.26 -21.35 -22.38
C THR A 46 -5.27 -22.17 -21.59
N LEU A 47 -5.41 -21.84 -20.31
CA LEU A 47 -6.44 -22.38 -19.42
C LEU A 47 -7.67 -21.48 -19.48
N THR A 48 -8.77 -21.99 -19.99
CA THR A 48 -10.06 -21.29 -20.04
C THR A 48 -11.00 -21.89 -19.00
N ILE A 49 -11.52 -21.06 -18.11
CA ILE A 49 -12.54 -21.40 -17.10
C ILE A 49 -13.84 -20.74 -17.51
N SER A 50 -14.91 -21.50 -17.59
CA SER A 50 -16.21 -21.01 -18.11
C SER A 50 -17.38 -21.69 -17.40
N GLY A 51 -18.57 -21.09 -17.54
CA GLY A 51 -19.81 -21.58 -16.93
C GLY A 51 -20.50 -20.50 -16.10
N LYS A 52 -21.42 -20.92 -15.22
CA LYS A 52 -22.18 -20.00 -14.35
C LYS A 52 -22.02 -20.39 -12.88
N GLY A 53 -21.63 -19.42 -12.05
CA GLY A 53 -21.51 -19.57 -10.60
C GLY A 53 -20.07 -19.60 -10.08
N GLU A 54 -19.88 -20.05 -8.86
CA GLU A 54 -18.58 -20.06 -8.19
C GLU A 54 -17.65 -21.14 -8.76
N MET A 55 -16.37 -20.81 -8.87
CA MET A 55 -15.33 -21.79 -9.16
C MET A 55 -15.27 -22.80 -8.01
N PRO A 56 -15.36 -24.12 -8.30
CA PRO A 56 -15.29 -25.14 -7.26
C PRO A 56 -14.00 -25.07 -6.46
N LYS A 57 -14.07 -25.16 -5.13
CA LYS A 57 -12.91 -25.09 -4.23
C LYS A 57 -11.78 -26.05 -4.60
N LYS A 58 -12.10 -27.23 -5.14
CA LYS A 58 -11.13 -28.23 -5.60
C LYS A 58 -10.54 -27.94 -6.99
N MET A 59 -11.05 -26.92 -7.70
CA MET A 59 -10.55 -26.53 -9.01
C MET A 59 -9.32 -25.64 -8.83
N THR A 60 -8.17 -26.25 -8.64
CA THR A 60 -6.88 -25.57 -8.49
C THR A 60 -5.88 -26.12 -9.49
N PHE A 61 -4.98 -25.25 -9.94
CA PHE A 61 -3.95 -25.55 -10.95
C PHE A 61 -2.55 -25.28 -10.39
N LYS A 62 -2.37 -25.47 -9.10
CA LYS A 62 -1.11 -25.22 -8.37
C LYS A 62 0.09 -25.86 -9.05
N ASN A 63 1.21 -25.15 -9.13
CA ASN A 63 2.47 -25.63 -9.69
C ASN A 63 2.38 -26.07 -11.18
N ASN A 64 1.35 -25.68 -11.92
CA ASN A 64 1.16 -26.16 -13.28
C ASN A 64 2.04 -25.38 -14.27
N LYS A 65 3.15 -25.99 -14.69
CA LYS A 65 4.11 -25.41 -15.65
C LYS A 65 3.56 -25.28 -17.08
N LYS A 66 2.46 -25.98 -17.41
CA LYS A 66 1.84 -25.91 -18.75
C LYS A 66 0.93 -24.69 -18.91
N VAL A 67 0.48 -24.09 -17.83
CA VAL A 67 -0.38 -22.90 -17.84
C VAL A 67 0.48 -21.66 -18.10
N LYS A 68 0.30 -21.05 -19.27
CA LYS A 68 0.92 -19.79 -19.68
C LYS A 68 -0.06 -18.63 -19.68
N LYS A 69 -1.34 -18.91 -19.94
CA LYS A 69 -2.42 -17.91 -19.96
C LYS A 69 -3.63 -18.47 -19.22
N VAL A 70 -4.34 -17.60 -18.51
CA VAL A 70 -5.62 -17.91 -17.84
C VAL A 70 -6.69 -16.98 -18.35
N VAL A 71 -7.84 -17.53 -18.75
CA VAL A 71 -9.02 -16.78 -19.12
C VAL A 71 -10.22 -17.27 -18.30
N ILE A 72 -10.71 -16.46 -17.41
CA ILE A 72 -11.93 -16.72 -16.65
C ILE A 72 -13.06 -15.94 -17.31
N LYS A 73 -13.99 -16.66 -17.93
CA LYS A 73 -15.08 -16.04 -18.71
C LYS A 73 -16.17 -15.43 -17.81
N ASN A 74 -16.94 -14.52 -18.37
CA ASN A 74 -18.16 -14.01 -17.75
C ASN A 74 -19.12 -15.16 -17.39
N GLY A 75 -19.81 -14.99 -16.25
CA GLY A 75 -20.65 -16.03 -15.65
C GLY A 75 -19.99 -16.76 -14.49
N VAL A 76 -18.65 -16.91 -14.48
CA VAL A 76 -17.92 -17.34 -13.30
C VAL A 76 -17.89 -16.20 -12.29
N THR A 77 -18.23 -16.49 -11.02
CA THR A 77 -18.45 -15.44 -9.99
C THR A 77 -17.37 -15.40 -8.91
N SER A 78 -16.49 -16.41 -8.88
CA SER A 78 -15.36 -16.42 -7.95
C SER A 78 -14.14 -17.12 -8.52
N VAL A 79 -12.96 -16.77 -7.98
CA VAL A 79 -11.70 -17.51 -8.14
C VAL A 79 -11.39 -18.20 -6.82
N SER A 80 -11.01 -19.46 -6.87
CA SER A 80 -10.69 -20.25 -5.68
C SER A 80 -9.33 -19.84 -5.10
N ASP A 81 -9.17 -20.08 -3.80
CA ASP A 81 -7.93 -19.88 -3.09
C ASP A 81 -6.80 -20.70 -3.72
N LYS A 82 -5.60 -20.10 -3.79
CA LYS A 82 -4.41 -20.73 -4.42
C LYS A 82 -4.67 -21.36 -5.81
N ALA A 83 -5.66 -20.85 -6.54
CA ALA A 83 -6.07 -21.47 -7.80
C ALA A 83 -4.91 -21.63 -8.78
N PHE A 84 -3.99 -20.68 -8.83
CA PHE A 84 -2.85 -20.64 -9.73
C PHE A 84 -1.51 -20.51 -8.99
N TYR A 85 -1.49 -20.83 -7.71
CA TYR A 85 -0.31 -20.76 -6.85
C TYR A 85 0.90 -21.44 -7.48
N LYS A 86 2.04 -20.74 -7.55
CA LYS A 86 3.30 -21.24 -8.15
C LYS A 86 3.18 -21.65 -9.62
N CYS A 87 2.25 -21.11 -10.39
CA CYS A 87 2.22 -21.28 -11.85
C CYS A 87 3.33 -20.44 -12.49
N LYS A 88 4.58 -20.91 -12.40
CA LYS A 88 5.80 -20.13 -12.74
C LYS A 88 5.84 -19.61 -14.18
N ASN A 89 5.13 -20.24 -15.12
CA ASN A 89 5.10 -19.86 -16.54
C ASN A 89 3.84 -19.06 -16.90
N LEU A 90 3.03 -18.70 -15.91
CA LEU A 90 1.83 -17.89 -16.12
C LEU A 90 2.23 -16.44 -16.36
N SER A 91 2.02 -15.93 -17.59
CA SER A 91 2.35 -14.57 -17.99
C SER A 91 1.12 -13.68 -18.21
N LYS A 92 -0.05 -14.26 -18.51
CA LYS A 92 -1.26 -13.48 -18.77
C LYS A 92 -2.48 -14.04 -18.09
N VAL A 93 -3.22 -13.17 -17.42
CA VAL A 93 -4.49 -13.50 -16.76
C VAL A 93 -5.58 -12.53 -17.21
N THR A 94 -6.76 -13.06 -17.55
CA THR A 94 -7.95 -12.27 -17.83
C THR A 94 -9.10 -12.79 -16.98
N ILE A 95 -9.65 -11.95 -16.12
CA ILE A 95 -10.75 -12.27 -15.22
C ILE A 95 -12.01 -11.52 -15.68
N GLY A 96 -13.06 -12.27 -15.99
CA GLY A 96 -14.31 -11.73 -16.44
C GLY A 96 -15.02 -10.86 -15.40
N LYS A 97 -15.75 -9.86 -15.87
CA LYS A 97 -16.46 -8.87 -15.03
C LYS A 97 -17.51 -9.45 -14.06
N SER A 98 -17.90 -10.70 -14.24
CA SER A 98 -18.82 -11.39 -13.34
C SER A 98 -18.15 -11.91 -12.05
N VAL A 99 -16.81 -11.91 -11.97
CA VAL A 99 -16.09 -12.34 -10.79
C VAL A 99 -16.17 -11.24 -9.73
N LYS A 100 -16.72 -11.60 -8.58
CA LYS A 100 -16.92 -10.70 -7.42
C LYS A 100 -16.13 -11.11 -6.19
N LYS A 101 -15.49 -12.29 -6.23
CA LYS A 101 -14.70 -12.82 -5.12
C LYS A 101 -13.45 -13.47 -5.69
N ILE A 102 -12.29 -13.13 -5.18
CA ILE A 102 -10.99 -13.72 -5.54
C ILE A 102 -10.33 -14.23 -4.28
N GLY A 103 -10.00 -15.49 -4.26
CA GLY A 103 -8.88 -16.10 -3.59
C GLY A 103 -8.91 -16.47 -2.12
N ILE A 104 -9.99 -16.54 -1.33
CA ILE A 104 -9.83 -16.97 0.07
C ILE A 104 -10.90 -17.96 0.52
N ASP A 105 -10.49 -19.11 1.11
CA ASP A 105 -11.38 -20.07 1.75
C ASP A 105 -11.63 -19.70 3.23
N LYS A 106 -12.91 -19.80 3.67
CA LYS A 106 -13.36 -19.56 5.05
C LYS A 106 -12.68 -20.42 6.13
N LYS A 107 -12.02 -21.52 5.74
CA LYS A 107 -11.46 -22.52 6.65
C LYS A 107 -9.95 -22.41 6.86
N VAL A 108 -9.26 -21.52 6.14
CA VAL A 108 -7.81 -21.39 6.23
C VAL A 108 -7.49 -20.46 7.39
N LYS A 109 -6.67 -20.95 8.33
CA LYS A 109 -6.22 -20.21 9.51
C LYS A 109 -5.06 -19.26 9.23
N GLU A 110 -4.45 -19.32 8.05
CA GLU A 110 -3.27 -18.57 7.69
C GLU A 110 -3.62 -17.43 6.72
N ILE A 111 -2.96 -16.30 6.91
CA ILE A 111 -3.07 -15.08 6.12
C ILE A 111 -2.55 -15.31 4.71
N GLY A 112 -3.20 -14.70 3.70
CA GLY A 112 -2.59 -14.46 2.41
C GLY A 112 -2.38 -15.69 1.53
N GLN A 113 -3.41 -16.50 1.32
CA GLN A 113 -3.34 -17.58 0.33
C GLN A 113 -3.77 -17.07 -1.05
N ASP A 114 -2.89 -16.33 -1.67
CA ASP A 114 -3.15 -15.55 -2.86
C ASP A 114 -3.33 -16.40 -4.11
N ALA A 115 -4.33 -16.06 -4.92
CA ALA A 115 -4.68 -16.85 -6.10
C ALA A 115 -3.53 -16.92 -7.11
N PHE A 116 -2.70 -15.88 -7.19
CA PHE A 116 -1.58 -15.73 -8.13
C PHE A 116 -0.21 -15.67 -7.45
N GLU A 117 -0.12 -16.03 -6.18
CA GLU A 117 1.13 -16.02 -5.42
C GLU A 117 2.22 -16.84 -6.11
N ASN A 118 3.45 -16.31 -6.15
CA ASN A 118 4.60 -16.92 -6.81
C ASN A 118 4.45 -17.18 -8.33
N CYS A 119 3.58 -16.43 -9.01
CA CYS A 119 3.52 -16.38 -10.48
C CYS A 119 4.57 -15.40 -11.02
N LYS A 120 5.85 -15.76 -10.92
CA LYS A 120 7.01 -14.88 -11.15
C LYS A 120 7.15 -14.29 -12.58
N GLN A 121 6.38 -14.77 -13.55
CA GLN A 121 6.40 -14.31 -14.95
C GLN A 121 5.09 -13.61 -15.33
N LEU A 122 4.35 -13.09 -14.35
CA LEU A 122 3.08 -12.42 -14.62
C LEU A 122 3.31 -11.02 -15.21
N GLU A 123 3.21 -10.93 -16.53
CA GLU A 123 3.32 -9.65 -17.27
C GLU A 123 2.03 -8.84 -17.21
N ASN A 124 0.90 -9.50 -17.51
CA ASN A 124 -0.38 -8.81 -17.64
C ASN A 124 -1.51 -9.52 -16.88
N ILE A 125 -2.27 -8.76 -16.12
CA ILE A 125 -3.50 -9.23 -15.49
C ILE A 125 -4.65 -8.27 -15.75
N THR A 126 -5.78 -8.76 -16.27
CA THR A 126 -7.01 -8.00 -16.40
C THR A 126 -7.99 -8.41 -15.31
N LEU A 127 -8.41 -7.46 -14.50
CA LEU A 127 -9.29 -7.63 -13.36
C LEU A 127 -10.62 -6.88 -13.55
N PRO A 128 -11.73 -7.33 -12.92
CA PRO A 128 -12.85 -6.44 -12.67
C PRO A 128 -12.42 -5.35 -11.70
N GLY A 129 -12.93 -4.14 -11.84
CA GLY A 129 -12.57 -3.01 -10.96
C GLY A 129 -13.15 -3.11 -9.54
N LYS A 130 -14.05 -4.04 -9.30
CA LYS A 130 -14.65 -4.27 -7.98
C LYS A 130 -14.77 -5.75 -7.67
N TYR A 131 -14.13 -6.17 -6.58
CA TYR A 131 -14.23 -7.52 -6.02
C TYR A 131 -13.97 -7.49 -4.51
N THR A 132 -14.38 -8.51 -3.78
CA THR A 132 -14.10 -8.66 -2.35
C THR A 132 -13.03 -9.72 -2.12
N LEU A 133 -12.05 -9.38 -1.29
CA LEU A 133 -11.21 -10.36 -0.62
C LEU A 133 -11.88 -10.73 0.70
N LYS A 134 -11.94 -12.00 1.02
CA LYS A 134 -12.41 -12.42 2.34
C LYS A 134 -11.28 -12.18 3.35
N LYS A 135 -11.48 -11.21 4.21
CA LYS A 135 -10.67 -11.05 5.42
C LYS A 135 -11.09 -12.08 6.47
N LYS A 136 -10.16 -12.61 7.22
CA LYS A 136 -10.41 -13.35 8.47
C LYS A 136 -10.79 -12.33 9.54
N LYS A 137 -11.78 -12.65 10.38
CA LYS A 137 -12.20 -11.77 11.46
C LYS A 137 -11.04 -11.60 12.46
N GLY A 138 -10.56 -10.38 12.64
CA GLY A 138 -9.46 -10.04 13.54
C GLY A 138 -8.09 -9.86 12.88
N ASP A 139 -7.97 -10.03 11.57
CA ASP A 139 -6.73 -9.75 10.83
C ASP A 139 -6.92 -8.49 9.98
N ASP A 140 -6.28 -7.40 10.36
CA ASP A 140 -6.11 -6.20 9.54
C ASP A 140 -4.97 -6.36 8.51
N ALA A 141 -4.46 -7.58 8.38
CA ALA A 141 -3.39 -7.90 7.50
C ALA A 141 -3.76 -7.72 6.02
N TYR A 142 -2.91 -7.04 5.31
CA TYR A 142 -3.02 -6.65 3.91
C TYR A 142 -2.88 -7.88 2.99
N ALA A 143 -3.97 -8.62 2.80
CA ALA A 143 -4.00 -9.70 1.83
C ALA A 143 -3.95 -9.12 0.41
N THR A 144 -3.05 -9.59 -0.43
CA THR A 144 -3.04 -9.29 -1.86
C THR A 144 -3.45 -10.52 -2.66
N ILE A 145 -4.01 -10.36 -3.85
CA ILE A 145 -4.32 -11.50 -4.72
C ILE A 145 -3.07 -12.13 -5.34
N MET A 146 -1.93 -11.47 -5.20
CA MET A 146 -0.68 -11.79 -5.89
C MET A 146 0.43 -12.22 -4.94
N GLY A 147 0.26 -12.08 -3.61
CA GLY A 147 1.34 -12.27 -2.66
C GLY A 147 2.54 -11.38 -3.01
N GLY A 148 3.74 -11.90 -2.87
CA GLY A 148 4.95 -11.22 -3.28
C GLY A 148 5.17 -11.09 -4.79
N SER A 149 4.19 -11.47 -5.62
CA SER A 149 4.28 -11.32 -7.08
C SER A 149 3.76 -9.95 -7.51
N MET A 150 4.36 -9.41 -8.57
CA MET A 150 3.98 -8.15 -9.18
C MET A 150 3.72 -8.38 -10.67
N ALA A 151 2.66 -7.76 -11.22
CA ALA A 151 2.44 -7.74 -12.65
C ALA A 151 3.11 -6.51 -13.28
N ASP A 152 3.55 -6.62 -14.53
CA ASP A 152 4.01 -5.43 -15.25
C ASP A 152 2.85 -4.47 -15.49
N THR A 153 1.69 -5.00 -15.88
CA THR A 153 0.48 -4.20 -16.09
C THR A 153 -0.75 -4.85 -15.47
N VAL A 154 -1.49 -4.07 -14.70
CA VAL A 154 -2.85 -4.40 -14.25
C VAL A 154 -3.86 -3.53 -14.95
N THR A 155 -4.72 -4.14 -15.77
CA THR A 155 -5.83 -3.47 -16.46
C THR A 155 -7.13 -3.72 -15.71
N PHE A 156 -7.89 -2.68 -15.42
CA PHE A 156 -9.23 -2.80 -14.85
C PHE A 156 -10.29 -2.71 -15.95
N SER A 157 -11.07 -3.77 -16.12
CA SER A 157 -12.06 -3.90 -17.20
C SER A 157 -13.42 -3.22 -16.90
N THR A 158 -13.61 -2.76 -15.67
CA THR A 158 -14.81 -2.05 -15.21
C THR A 158 -14.42 -0.93 -14.26
N SER A 159 -15.35 -0.06 -13.88
CA SER A 159 -15.12 0.99 -12.89
C SER A 159 -14.50 0.42 -11.61
N ILE A 160 -13.45 1.08 -11.12
CA ILE A 160 -12.68 0.65 -9.96
C ILE A 160 -13.33 1.09 -8.66
N ASP A 161 -13.07 0.29 -7.62
CA ASP A 161 -13.21 0.66 -6.22
C ASP A 161 -11.81 0.73 -5.64
N LEU A 162 -11.38 1.88 -5.13
CA LEU A 162 -10.02 2.06 -4.62
C LEU A 162 -9.65 1.05 -3.54
N LYS A 163 -10.61 0.64 -2.70
CA LYS A 163 -10.40 -0.43 -1.71
C LYS A 163 -9.96 -1.75 -2.37
N THR A 164 -10.38 -1.99 -3.60
CA THR A 164 -9.99 -3.17 -4.38
C THR A 164 -8.58 -3.05 -4.93
N VAL A 165 -8.19 -1.85 -5.38
CA VAL A 165 -6.88 -1.58 -5.97
C VAL A 165 -5.74 -1.72 -4.96
N THR A 166 -5.99 -1.48 -3.68
CA THR A 166 -4.99 -1.63 -2.61
C THR A 166 -4.43 -3.06 -2.50
N TYR A 167 -5.15 -4.05 -3.00
CA TYR A 167 -4.75 -5.47 -2.93
C TYR A 167 -4.03 -5.99 -4.17
N VAL A 168 -3.57 -5.08 -5.04
CA VAL A 168 -2.92 -5.45 -6.30
C VAL A 168 -1.60 -4.72 -6.47
N ASN A 169 -0.53 -5.47 -6.74
CA ASN A 169 0.79 -4.91 -7.01
C ASN A 169 1.06 -4.88 -8.52
N SER A 170 1.48 -3.73 -9.03
CA SER A 170 1.76 -3.52 -10.45
C SER A 170 2.83 -2.47 -10.69
N ASN A 171 3.56 -2.61 -11.81
CA ASN A 171 4.41 -1.54 -12.32
C ASN A 171 3.60 -0.46 -13.04
N VAL A 172 2.46 -0.85 -13.64
CA VAL A 172 1.58 0.05 -14.40
C VAL A 172 0.13 -0.30 -14.10
N PHE A 173 -0.67 0.69 -13.75
CA PHE A 173 -2.12 0.60 -13.70
C PHE A 173 -2.75 1.16 -14.98
N ASP A 174 -3.71 0.43 -15.52
CA ASP A 174 -4.52 0.83 -16.67
C ASP A 174 -6.01 0.78 -16.30
N VAL A 175 -6.62 1.95 -16.17
CA VAL A 175 -8.02 2.14 -15.78
C VAL A 175 -8.87 2.30 -17.03
N SER A 176 -10.00 1.62 -17.07
CA SER A 176 -10.95 1.73 -18.20
C SER A 176 -11.29 3.19 -18.52
N ALA A 177 -11.24 3.55 -19.79
CA ALA A 177 -11.65 4.88 -20.24
C ALA A 177 -13.12 5.23 -19.87
N ASN A 178 -13.95 4.20 -19.66
CA ASN A 178 -15.34 4.34 -19.23
C ASN A 178 -15.51 4.48 -17.70
N ASP A 179 -14.43 4.45 -16.92
CA ASP A 179 -14.50 4.76 -15.50
C ASP A 179 -14.94 6.22 -15.30
N LYS A 180 -15.93 6.44 -14.43
CA LYS A 180 -16.50 7.77 -14.19
C LYS A 180 -15.71 8.60 -13.18
N ASN A 181 -14.98 7.93 -12.30
CA ASN A 181 -14.34 8.53 -11.13
C ASN A 181 -12.84 8.61 -11.26
N TYR A 182 -12.22 7.73 -12.06
CA TYR A 182 -10.77 7.57 -12.12
C TYR A 182 -10.25 7.48 -13.54
N THR A 183 -8.97 7.78 -13.67
CA THR A 183 -8.20 7.63 -14.92
C THR A 183 -6.78 7.17 -14.57
N SER A 184 -6.08 6.61 -15.54
CA SER A 184 -4.64 6.34 -15.41
C SER A 184 -3.83 7.28 -16.26
N LYS A 185 -2.75 7.81 -15.69
CA LYS A 185 -1.70 8.58 -16.37
C LYS A 185 -0.36 8.08 -15.89
N SER A 186 0.61 7.97 -16.77
CA SER A 186 1.97 7.53 -16.43
C SER A 186 2.03 6.25 -15.59
N GLY A 187 1.02 5.35 -15.76
CA GLY A 187 0.93 4.10 -15.01
C GLY A 187 0.39 4.21 -13.58
N MET A 188 -0.01 5.39 -13.17
CA MET A 188 -0.61 5.70 -11.85
C MET A 188 -2.09 6.00 -11.99
N ILE A 189 -2.83 5.98 -10.87
CA ILE A 189 -4.26 6.27 -10.86
C ILE A 189 -4.50 7.65 -10.27
N TYR A 190 -5.27 8.45 -11.00
CA TYR A 190 -5.75 9.77 -10.62
C TYR A 190 -7.27 9.79 -10.55
N THR A 191 -7.82 10.81 -9.90
CA THR A 191 -9.23 11.18 -10.08
C THR A 191 -9.51 11.45 -11.55
N LYS A 192 -10.77 11.36 -11.98
CA LYS A 192 -11.15 11.46 -13.41
C LYS A 192 -10.76 12.79 -14.06
N ASP A 193 -10.80 13.86 -13.28
CA ASP A 193 -10.36 15.21 -13.69
C ASP A 193 -8.83 15.36 -13.72
N GLY A 194 -8.11 14.36 -13.23
CA GLY A 194 -6.64 14.35 -13.14
C GLY A 194 -6.05 15.20 -12.02
N LYS A 195 -6.89 15.75 -11.15
CA LYS A 195 -6.45 16.71 -10.13
C LYS A 195 -5.87 16.08 -8.87
N THR A 196 -6.20 14.83 -8.58
CA THR A 196 -5.68 14.14 -7.40
C THR A 196 -5.01 12.83 -7.77
N LEU A 197 -3.74 12.66 -7.36
CA LEU A 197 -3.04 11.38 -7.44
C LEU A 197 -3.50 10.48 -6.30
N VAL A 198 -4.14 9.35 -6.63
CA VAL A 198 -4.78 8.46 -5.64
C VAL A 198 -4.09 7.11 -5.48
N ARG A 199 -3.26 6.71 -6.45
CA ARG A 199 -2.51 5.45 -6.35
C ARG A 199 -1.23 5.49 -7.18
N VAL A 200 -0.10 5.26 -6.54
CA VAL A 200 1.20 5.06 -7.18
C VAL A 200 1.41 3.57 -7.43
N SER A 201 2.03 3.22 -8.54
CA SER A 201 2.37 1.83 -8.84
C SER A 201 3.55 1.35 -8.00
N ALA A 202 3.50 0.09 -7.56
CA ALA A 202 4.45 -0.48 -6.60
C ALA A 202 5.90 -0.55 -7.10
N GLY A 203 6.09 -0.64 -8.41
CA GLY A 203 7.42 -0.70 -9.04
C GLY A 203 8.07 0.66 -9.30
N THR A 204 7.41 1.77 -8.93
CA THR A 204 7.91 3.12 -9.17
C THR A 204 9.17 3.40 -8.36
N LYS A 205 10.28 3.69 -9.03
CA LYS A 205 11.51 4.15 -8.39
C LYS A 205 11.60 5.67 -8.34
N GLU A 206 11.15 6.32 -9.38
CA GLU A 206 11.07 7.77 -9.49
C GLU A 206 9.62 8.15 -9.76
N LEU A 207 8.99 8.79 -8.79
CA LEU A 207 7.64 9.32 -8.92
C LEU A 207 7.72 10.72 -9.52
N SER A 208 7.27 10.86 -10.76
CA SER A 208 6.99 12.16 -11.37
C SER A 208 5.48 12.35 -11.40
N ILE A 209 4.97 13.26 -10.58
CA ILE A 209 3.55 13.61 -10.56
C ILE A 209 3.24 14.39 -11.84
N ASP A 210 2.16 14.02 -12.53
CA ASP A 210 1.78 14.67 -13.79
C ASP A 210 1.36 16.14 -13.57
N GLU A 211 1.73 17.00 -14.51
CA GLU A 211 1.26 18.39 -14.52
C GLU A 211 -0.27 18.48 -14.57
N GLY A 212 -0.83 19.45 -13.85
CA GLY A 212 -2.26 19.61 -13.65
C GLY A 212 -2.81 18.83 -12.44
N CYS A 213 -2.00 18.01 -11.78
CA CYS A 213 -2.33 17.45 -10.47
C CYS A 213 -2.27 18.56 -9.43
N GLU A 214 -3.34 18.77 -8.67
CA GLU A 214 -3.43 19.80 -7.63
C GLU A 214 -3.23 19.23 -6.22
N THR A 215 -3.55 17.95 -6.02
CA THR A 215 -3.43 17.27 -4.72
C THR A 215 -2.62 15.98 -4.84
N PHE A 216 -1.59 15.87 -4.04
CA PHE A 216 -0.81 14.66 -3.88
C PHE A 216 -1.19 13.96 -2.57
N ALA A 217 -1.89 12.85 -2.66
CA ALA A 217 -2.19 12.03 -1.52
C ALA A 217 -1.02 11.11 -1.18
N LEU A 218 -0.33 11.34 -0.07
CA LEU A 218 0.82 10.51 0.35
C LEU A 218 0.43 9.04 0.54
N GLN A 219 -0.79 8.80 1.01
CA GLN A 219 -1.35 7.46 1.11
C GLN A 219 -1.33 6.68 -0.23
N SER A 220 -1.30 7.39 -1.37
CA SER A 220 -1.20 6.77 -2.70
C SER A 220 0.04 5.88 -2.88
N ILE A 221 1.12 6.15 -2.13
CA ILE A 221 2.40 5.42 -2.19
C ILE A 221 2.37 4.15 -1.32
N LEU A 222 1.61 4.14 -0.23
CA LEU A 222 1.76 3.22 0.90
C LEU A 222 1.28 1.80 0.70
N TYR A 223 0.44 1.54 -0.28
CA TYR A 223 -0.27 0.26 -0.36
C TYR A 223 0.44 -0.85 -1.12
N ALA A 224 1.72 -0.70 -1.37
CA ALA A 224 2.50 -1.73 -2.06
C ALA A 224 3.24 -2.65 -1.06
N ARG A 225 2.50 -3.30 -0.17
CA ARG A 225 3.04 -4.25 0.79
C ARG A 225 2.63 -5.67 0.46
N TYR A 226 3.50 -6.63 0.74
CA TYR A 226 3.16 -8.04 0.76
C TYR A 226 3.74 -8.72 1.99
N PHE A 227 3.21 -9.87 2.32
CA PHE A 227 3.65 -10.70 3.43
C PHE A 227 4.54 -11.82 2.88
N ASP A 228 5.78 -11.91 3.37
CA ASP A 228 6.70 -13.01 3.02
C ASP A 228 7.10 -13.74 4.30
N GLY A 229 6.38 -14.82 4.60
CA GLY A 229 6.54 -15.56 5.85
C GLY A 229 5.99 -14.79 7.05
N ASP A 230 6.87 -14.35 7.96
CA ASP A 230 6.52 -13.63 9.19
C ASP A 230 6.74 -12.12 9.08
N ASP A 231 7.28 -11.63 7.94
CA ASP A 231 7.67 -10.24 7.77
C ASP A 231 6.81 -9.49 6.73
N TYR A 232 6.57 -8.21 7.01
CA TYR A 232 6.02 -7.27 6.03
C TYR A 232 7.12 -6.77 5.11
N VAL A 233 6.97 -7.01 3.81
CA VAL A 233 7.87 -6.46 2.80
C VAL A 233 7.17 -5.33 2.07
N VAL A 234 7.75 -4.14 2.13
CA VAL A 234 7.28 -3.00 1.34
C VAL A 234 7.76 -3.16 -0.09
N CYS A 235 6.83 -3.30 -1.03
CA CYS A 235 7.16 -3.39 -2.46
C CYS A 235 7.58 -2.05 -3.06
N ASN A 236 7.49 -0.96 -2.31
CA ASN A 236 7.81 0.36 -2.79
C ASN A 236 9.34 0.55 -2.82
N LYS A 237 9.88 0.73 -4.02
CA LYS A 237 11.29 1.03 -4.28
C LYS A 237 11.49 2.52 -4.59
N LEU A 238 10.61 3.37 -4.09
CA LEU A 238 10.62 4.79 -4.38
C LEU A 238 11.87 5.45 -3.79
N GLU A 239 12.71 5.97 -4.67
CA GLU A 239 13.96 6.63 -4.31
C GLU A 239 13.88 8.15 -4.51
N LYS A 240 12.95 8.59 -5.39
CA LYS A 240 12.83 9.99 -5.80
C LYS A 240 11.39 10.41 -6.03
N ILE A 241 11.06 11.63 -5.61
CA ILE A 241 9.76 12.27 -5.84
C ILE A 241 9.97 13.61 -6.55
N ARG A 242 9.20 13.86 -7.62
CA ARG A 242 9.11 15.14 -8.32
C ARG A 242 7.69 15.68 -8.21
N ILE A 243 7.56 16.83 -7.57
CA ILE A 243 6.29 17.53 -7.31
C ILE A 243 6.22 18.73 -8.24
N PRO A 244 5.31 18.75 -9.23
CA PRO A 244 5.20 19.83 -10.21
C PRO A 244 4.59 21.10 -9.62
N ALA A 245 4.71 22.20 -10.37
CA ALA A 245 4.19 23.51 -9.97
C ALA A 245 2.67 23.57 -9.77
N SER A 246 1.94 22.63 -10.36
CA SER A 246 0.48 22.56 -10.24
C SER A 246 -0.02 22.03 -8.90
N VAL A 247 0.84 21.36 -8.11
CA VAL A 247 0.45 20.80 -6.80
C VAL A 247 0.33 21.94 -5.77
N LYS A 248 -0.83 22.01 -5.13
CA LYS A 248 -1.18 23.00 -4.10
C LYS A 248 -1.28 22.37 -2.72
N LYS A 249 -1.57 21.06 -2.66
CA LYS A 249 -1.79 20.34 -1.42
C LYS A 249 -1.13 18.96 -1.44
N ILE A 250 -0.45 18.65 -0.32
CA ILE A 250 0.05 17.30 -0.02
C ILE A 250 -0.73 16.81 1.19
N ASP A 251 -1.66 15.89 0.95
CA ASP A 251 -2.56 15.37 1.97
C ASP A 251 -2.10 13.99 2.46
N LEU A 252 -2.19 13.75 3.77
CA LEU A 252 -1.93 12.42 4.32
C LEU A 252 -3.00 11.43 3.85
N TYR A 253 -4.26 11.86 3.85
CA TYR A 253 -5.45 11.04 3.64
C TYR A 253 -6.32 11.59 2.53
N ALA A 254 -6.16 11.13 1.29
CA ALA A 254 -7.13 11.46 0.25
C ALA A 254 -8.41 10.62 0.36
N TYR A 255 -8.37 9.52 1.11
CA TYR A 255 -9.49 8.58 1.28
C TYR A 255 -9.46 7.94 2.66
N GLU A 256 -10.65 7.64 3.22
CA GLU A 256 -10.81 6.84 4.44
C GLU A 256 -10.20 5.43 4.24
N ALA A 257 -8.98 5.25 4.60
CA ALA A 257 -8.36 3.95 4.80
C ALA A 257 -7.54 4.04 6.07
N GLY A 258 -8.02 3.39 7.09
CA GLY A 258 -7.41 3.37 8.40
C GLY A 258 -5.98 2.86 8.39
N ASP A 259 -5.26 3.26 9.40
CA ASP A 259 -4.04 2.74 10.00
C ASP A 259 -2.69 3.05 9.37
N SER A 260 -1.85 3.55 10.26
CA SER A 260 -0.40 3.78 10.21
C SER A 260 0.21 4.00 8.83
N LEU A 261 0.50 5.25 8.57
CA LEU A 261 1.30 5.68 7.44
C LEU A 261 2.78 5.33 7.73
N ASP A 262 3.33 4.35 7.02
CA ASP A 262 4.77 4.10 7.09
C ASP A 262 5.56 5.24 6.47
N ARG A 263 6.83 5.27 6.84
CA ARG A 263 7.78 6.22 6.30
C ARG A 263 8.35 5.72 4.99
N PHE A 264 8.70 6.66 4.10
CA PHE A 264 9.42 6.41 2.86
C PHE A 264 10.93 6.50 3.11
N ASP A 265 11.47 5.61 3.93
CA ASP A 265 12.88 5.66 4.35
C ASP A 265 13.87 5.56 3.18
N GLU A 266 13.44 4.97 2.06
CA GLU A 266 14.24 4.83 0.85
C GLU A 266 14.25 6.07 -0.04
N VAL A 267 13.36 7.05 0.18
CA VAL A 267 13.35 8.29 -0.60
C VAL A 267 14.54 9.15 -0.22
N LYS A 268 15.43 9.35 -1.19
CA LYS A 268 16.69 10.09 -1.02
C LYS A 268 16.65 11.49 -1.64
N ASP A 269 15.74 11.72 -2.57
CA ASP A 269 15.66 12.96 -3.33
C ASP A 269 14.21 13.37 -3.56
N VAL A 270 13.88 14.59 -3.18
CA VAL A 270 12.57 15.22 -3.44
C VAL A 270 12.81 16.55 -4.15
N VAL A 271 12.25 16.68 -5.33
CA VAL A 271 12.30 17.92 -6.13
C VAL A 271 10.91 18.55 -6.13
N ILE A 272 10.81 19.78 -5.62
CA ILE A 272 9.58 20.53 -5.50
C ILE A 272 9.63 21.74 -6.43
N SER A 273 8.73 21.76 -7.42
CA SER A 273 8.49 22.93 -8.27
C SER A 273 7.25 23.71 -7.85
N ALA A 274 6.46 23.17 -6.91
CA ALA A 274 5.29 23.82 -6.34
C ALA A 274 5.72 25.03 -5.50
N THR A 275 5.06 26.17 -5.71
CA THR A 275 5.35 27.44 -5.02
C THR A 275 4.25 27.86 -4.05
N ASP A 276 3.17 27.09 -3.97
CA ASP A 276 1.96 27.43 -3.21
C ASP A 276 1.52 26.30 -2.27
N LEU A 277 2.52 25.64 -1.67
CA LEU A 277 2.28 24.61 -0.66
C LEU A 277 2.10 25.27 0.72
N ASP A 278 1.05 24.88 1.44
CA ASP A 278 0.87 25.26 2.83
C ASP A 278 1.84 24.52 3.77
N GLY A 279 1.96 25.05 5.00
CA GLY A 279 2.84 24.46 6.02
C GLY A 279 2.49 23.00 6.35
N GLU A 280 1.21 22.67 6.39
CA GLU A 280 0.73 21.30 6.63
C GLU A 280 1.21 20.33 5.54
N SER A 281 1.11 20.70 4.27
CA SER A 281 1.61 19.92 3.14
C SER A 281 3.10 19.61 3.27
N ILE A 282 3.89 20.59 3.71
CA ILE A 282 5.33 20.43 3.90
C ILE A 282 5.63 19.48 5.06
N VAL A 283 4.93 19.67 6.19
CA VAL A 283 5.02 18.77 7.36
C VAL A 283 4.68 17.34 6.96
N ASN A 284 3.57 17.15 6.24
CA ASN A 284 3.13 15.84 5.77
C ASN A 284 4.21 15.12 4.94
N LEU A 285 4.84 15.85 4.02
CA LEU A 285 5.92 15.29 3.19
C LEU A 285 7.16 14.96 4.01
N CYS A 286 7.58 15.88 4.87
CA CYS A 286 8.79 15.75 5.69
C CYS A 286 8.67 14.61 6.70
N ASN A 287 7.53 14.48 7.37
CA ASN A 287 7.30 13.42 8.35
C ASN A 287 7.34 12.01 7.77
N ARG A 288 7.16 11.87 6.45
CA ARG A 288 7.15 10.57 5.76
C ARG A 288 8.44 10.27 5.01
N THR A 289 9.29 11.24 4.78
CA THR A 289 10.59 11.06 4.12
C THR A 289 11.73 10.93 5.14
N ASN A 290 12.91 10.55 4.68
CA ASN A 290 14.09 10.47 5.52
C ASN A 290 14.55 11.89 5.92
N ILE A 291 15.08 12.05 7.15
CA ILE A 291 15.57 13.32 7.68
C ILE A 291 16.62 14.00 6.80
N SER A 292 17.52 13.26 6.16
CA SER A 292 18.48 13.84 5.21
C SER A 292 17.82 14.48 3.99
N THR A 293 16.61 14.03 3.66
CA THR A 293 15.78 14.61 2.60
C THR A 293 15.04 15.85 3.07
N TRP A 294 14.75 15.92 4.36
CA TRP A 294 13.92 16.94 4.99
C TRP A 294 14.48 18.37 4.77
N ALA A 295 15.75 18.58 5.06
CA ALA A 295 16.41 19.89 4.83
C ALA A 295 16.38 20.30 3.36
N ASN A 296 16.52 19.34 2.45
CA ASN A 296 16.44 19.61 1.02
C ASN A 296 15.02 20.00 0.58
N VAL A 297 13.99 19.41 1.21
CA VAL A 297 12.58 19.78 0.97
C VAL A 297 12.33 21.20 1.45
N ALA A 298 12.68 21.52 2.69
CA ALA A 298 12.43 22.83 3.28
C ALA A 298 13.14 23.97 2.51
N LYS A 299 14.34 23.75 1.97
CA LYS A 299 15.07 24.75 1.17
C LYS A 299 14.45 25.03 -0.20
N GLN A 300 13.61 24.15 -0.72
CA GLN A 300 12.97 24.31 -2.03
C GLN A 300 11.60 24.98 -1.94
N VAL A 301 11.02 25.08 -0.74
CA VAL A 301 9.71 25.68 -0.56
C VAL A 301 9.87 27.17 -0.33
N PRO A 302 9.22 28.03 -1.12
CA PRO A 302 9.16 29.46 -0.85
C PRO A 302 8.56 29.70 0.54
N ASP A 303 8.99 30.81 1.16
CA ASP A 303 8.45 31.26 2.46
C ASP A 303 8.76 30.36 3.67
N VAL A 304 9.66 29.40 3.54
CA VAL A 304 10.27 28.72 4.70
C VAL A 304 11.51 29.50 5.11
N LYS A 305 11.45 30.10 6.30
CA LYS A 305 12.59 30.76 6.94
C LYS A 305 13.49 29.73 7.60
N VAL A 306 14.80 29.88 7.42
CA VAL A 306 15.80 29.10 8.18
C VAL A 306 16.48 30.02 9.18
N GLU A 307 16.34 29.73 10.47
CA GLU A 307 16.92 30.49 11.56
C GLU A 307 17.52 29.53 12.60
N ASP A 308 18.80 29.68 12.90
CA ASP A 308 19.55 28.83 13.86
C ASP A 308 19.32 27.32 13.68
N GLY A 309 19.25 26.87 12.43
CA GLY A 309 18.98 25.48 12.09
C GLY A 309 17.52 25.05 12.20
N MET A 310 16.62 25.96 12.53
CA MET A 310 15.16 25.74 12.55
C MET A 310 14.56 26.13 11.21
N TYR A 311 13.60 25.34 10.76
CA TYR A 311 12.82 25.60 9.56
C TYR A 311 11.42 26.03 9.98
N ILE A 312 11.04 27.25 9.61
CA ILE A 312 9.80 27.89 10.07
C ILE A 312 8.98 28.32 8.85
N SER A 313 7.72 27.89 8.77
CA SER A 313 6.80 28.32 7.72
C SER A 313 6.36 29.78 7.92
N LYS A 314 5.82 30.38 6.87
CA LYS A 314 5.26 31.75 6.94
C LYS A 314 4.11 31.89 7.95
N GLU A 315 3.42 30.78 8.26
CA GLU A 315 2.34 30.75 9.25
C GLU A 315 2.86 30.61 10.70
N GLY A 316 4.19 30.56 10.89
CA GLY A 316 4.80 30.39 12.20
C GLY A 316 4.83 28.95 12.72
N VAL A 317 4.81 27.96 11.82
CA VAL A 317 4.97 26.56 12.19
C VAL A 317 6.45 26.18 12.15
N MET A 318 7.01 25.71 13.25
CA MET A 318 8.35 25.11 13.30
C MET A 318 8.27 23.73 12.70
N LEU A 319 8.81 23.58 11.50
CA LEU A 319 8.72 22.35 10.69
C LEU A 319 9.81 21.33 11.03
N GLY A 320 10.94 21.77 11.59
CA GLY A 320 12.08 20.89 11.93
C GLY A 320 13.30 21.64 12.41
N TYR A 321 14.29 20.88 12.90
CA TYR A 321 15.55 21.39 13.42
C TYR A 321 16.73 20.52 12.99
N GLU A 322 17.75 21.14 12.40
CA GLU A 322 19.02 20.52 12.00
C GLU A 322 20.23 21.12 12.75
N GLY A 323 19.99 22.00 13.72
CA GLY A 323 21.06 22.56 14.54
C GLY A 323 21.76 21.52 15.39
N LYS A 324 22.87 21.93 16.01
CA LYS A 324 23.71 21.07 16.87
C LYS A 324 23.81 21.62 18.30
N ASP A 325 22.95 22.57 18.65
CA ASP A 325 23.02 23.25 19.93
C ASP A 325 22.45 22.38 21.05
N GLU A 326 23.11 22.37 22.18
CA GLU A 326 22.60 21.71 23.38
C GLU A 326 21.37 22.43 23.96
N LYS A 327 21.26 23.74 23.72
CA LYS A 327 20.13 24.58 24.07
C LYS A 327 19.45 25.10 22.81
N VAL A 328 18.25 24.65 22.55
CA VAL A 328 17.43 25.07 21.41
C VAL A 328 16.46 26.16 21.88
N VAL A 329 16.67 27.37 21.43
CA VAL A 329 15.80 28.52 21.72
C VAL A 329 14.89 28.73 20.50
N ILE A 330 13.61 28.41 20.66
CA ILE A 330 12.61 28.61 19.60
C ILE A 330 12.34 30.11 19.47
N PRO A 331 12.41 30.69 18.26
CA PRO A 331 12.29 32.13 18.10
C PRO A 331 10.83 32.62 18.28
N GLU A 332 10.70 33.91 18.62
CA GLU A 332 9.41 34.59 18.66
C GLU A 332 8.72 34.55 17.30
N GLY A 333 7.38 34.40 17.31
CA GLY A 333 6.56 34.24 16.11
C GLY A 333 6.27 32.77 15.73
N VAL A 334 6.98 31.83 16.33
CA VAL A 334 6.57 30.40 16.24
C VAL A 334 5.35 30.20 17.12
N ASN A 335 4.26 29.71 16.54
CA ASN A 335 3.00 29.44 17.24
C ASN A 335 2.70 27.95 17.36
N THR A 336 3.25 27.14 16.48
CA THR A 336 3.04 25.68 16.40
C THR A 336 4.36 24.96 16.23
N ILE A 337 4.55 23.89 16.97
CA ILE A 337 5.66 22.96 16.82
C ILE A 337 5.13 21.70 16.17
N ALA A 338 5.58 21.42 14.94
CA ALA A 338 5.08 20.31 14.15
C ALA A 338 5.55 18.93 14.66
N SER A 339 4.91 17.88 14.18
CA SER A 339 5.28 16.51 14.49
C SER A 339 6.73 16.20 14.09
N ASN A 340 7.46 15.46 14.95
CA ASN A 340 8.83 14.97 14.70
C ASN A 340 9.90 16.06 14.45
N VAL A 341 9.73 17.24 14.97
CA VAL A 341 10.63 18.39 14.79
C VAL A 341 12.07 18.12 15.23
N LEU A 342 12.27 17.41 16.34
CA LEU A 342 13.59 17.04 16.89
C LEU A 342 13.92 15.56 16.68
N LYS A 343 13.40 14.93 15.63
CA LYS A 343 13.75 13.54 15.33
C LYS A 343 15.22 13.43 14.89
N VAL A 344 16.10 13.66 15.84
CA VAL A 344 17.54 13.49 15.67
C VAL A 344 17.82 12.01 15.54
N LYS A 345 18.10 11.52 14.33
CA LYS A 345 18.90 10.29 14.22
C LYS A 345 20.17 10.55 14.98
N ASN A 346 20.55 9.60 15.85
CA ASN A 346 21.90 9.55 16.41
C ASN A 346 22.92 9.49 15.26
N ILE A 347 23.29 10.65 14.74
CA ILE A 347 24.43 10.80 13.86
C ILE A 347 25.61 10.71 14.81
N ASP A 348 26.33 9.62 14.77
CA ASP A 348 27.53 9.34 15.56
C ASP A 348 27.32 9.26 17.10
N GLY A 349 26.14 8.86 17.59
CA GLY A 349 25.89 8.64 19.02
C GLY A 349 25.88 9.90 19.89
N LYS A 350 25.89 11.11 19.31
CA LYS A 350 25.85 12.38 20.05
C LYS A 350 24.40 12.82 20.28
N LYS A 351 24.05 12.99 21.54
CA LYS A 351 22.84 13.69 21.98
C LYS A 351 22.97 15.16 21.60
N VAL A 352 22.02 15.73 20.86
CA VAL A 352 22.18 17.07 20.31
C VAL A 352 21.49 18.12 21.16
N ALA A 353 20.19 18.00 21.46
CA ALA A 353 19.48 18.98 22.29
C ALA A 353 19.30 18.45 23.71
N LYS A 354 19.62 19.27 24.72
CA LYS A 354 19.39 18.99 26.14
C LYS A 354 18.29 19.85 26.72
N GLU A 355 18.21 21.10 26.26
CA GLU A 355 17.26 22.11 26.73
C GLU A 355 16.48 22.68 25.56
N ILE A 356 15.17 22.78 25.72
CA ILE A 356 14.29 23.48 24.77
C ILE A 356 13.66 24.67 25.48
N VAL A 357 13.75 25.84 24.86
CA VAL A 357 13.12 27.06 25.37
C VAL A 357 12.06 27.52 24.36
N MET A 358 10.82 27.58 24.81
CA MET A 358 9.69 28.00 23.99
C MET A 358 9.33 29.44 24.32
N PRO A 359 9.11 30.32 23.31
CA PRO A 359 8.57 31.63 23.50
C PRO A 359 7.10 31.57 23.86
N ASP A 360 6.57 32.68 24.43
CA ASP A 360 5.15 32.79 24.80
C ASP A 360 4.20 32.83 23.57
N THR A 361 4.73 32.87 22.35
CA THR A 361 3.96 32.77 21.12
C THR A 361 3.53 31.33 20.79
N VAL A 362 4.21 30.31 21.33
CA VAL A 362 3.86 28.89 21.09
C VAL A 362 2.56 28.54 21.80
N THR A 363 1.55 28.13 21.03
CA THR A 363 0.24 27.71 21.54
C THR A 363 -0.04 26.22 21.34
N THR A 364 0.67 25.58 20.40
CA THR A 364 0.41 24.19 20.00
C THR A 364 1.70 23.42 19.82
N ILE A 365 1.73 22.22 20.38
CA ILE A 365 2.72 21.17 20.13
C ILE A 365 1.95 20.00 19.54
N GLU A 366 2.31 19.57 18.34
CA GLU A 366 1.63 18.45 17.65
C GLU A 366 2.03 17.09 18.21
N ASP A 367 1.32 16.04 17.76
CA ASP A 367 1.63 14.65 18.11
C ASP A 367 3.07 14.29 17.73
N ASP A 368 3.75 13.53 18.57
CA ASP A 368 5.13 13.06 18.34
C ASP A 368 6.18 14.18 18.12
N ALA A 369 5.91 15.45 18.44
CA ALA A 369 6.78 16.59 18.12
C ALA A 369 8.24 16.36 18.53
N PHE A 370 8.48 15.84 19.72
CA PHE A 370 9.79 15.52 20.29
C PHE A 370 9.96 14.01 20.57
N TYR A 371 9.21 13.18 19.88
CA TYR A 371 9.22 11.72 20.08
C TYR A 371 10.65 11.15 19.94
N GLU A 372 11.09 10.36 20.95
CA GLU A 372 12.44 9.79 21.05
C GLU A 372 13.60 10.81 21.02
N ALA A 373 13.35 12.07 21.33
CA ALA A 373 14.42 13.05 21.53
C ALA A 373 15.15 12.78 22.84
N LYS A 374 15.90 11.68 22.90
CA LYS A 374 16.56 11.11 24.09
C LYS A 374 17.58 12.02 24.76
N GLY A 375 17.96 13.12 24.12
CA GLY A 375 18.85 14.15 24.68
C GLY A 375 18.13 15.18 25.54
N VAL A 376 16.84 15.40 25.29
CA VAL A 376 16.07 16.47 25.93
C VAL A 376 15.80 16.14 27.40
N GLU A 377 16.39 16.95 28.27
CA GLU A 377 16.36 16.83 29.73
C GLU A 377 15.52 17.92 30.38
N GLN A 378 15.43 19.11 29.73
CA GLN A 378 14.72 20.29 30.26
C GLN A 378 13.90 20.98 29.18
N VAL A 379 12.73 21.50 29.58
CA VAL A 379 11.85 22.28 28.73
C VAL A 379 11.37 23.51 29.48
N THR A 380 11.63 24.71 28.93
CA THR A 380 10.99 25.95 29.36
C THR A 380 9.72 26.13 28.52
N TRP A 381 8.60 26.06 29.17
CA TRP A 381 7.29 26.07 28.51
C TRP A 381 6.81 27.48 28.15
N SER A 382 6.06 27.56 27.06
CA SER A 382 5.28 28.78 26.74
C SER A 382 4.15 28.96 27.74
N LYS A 383 3.97 30.16 28.25
CA LYS A 383 2.82 30.51 29.11
C LYS A 383 1.48 30.53 28.37
N SER A 384 1.54 30.58 27.04
CA SER A 384 0.35 30.58 26.17
C SER A 384 0.02 29.20 25.61
N LEU A 385 0.70 28.14 26.05
CA LEU A 385 0.49 26.78 25.55
C LEU A 385 -0.94 26.30 25.84
N LYS A 386 -1.64 25.83 24.80
CA LYS A 386 -3.03 25.36 24.85
C LYS A 386 -3.17 23.89 24.55
N THR A 387 -2.31 23.37 23.66
CA THR A 387 -2.42 21.99 23.16
C THR A 387 -1.05 21.33 23.17
N VAL A 388 -1.00 20.12 23.72
CA VAL A 388 0.13 19.20 23.61
C VAL A 388 -0.42 17.90 23.04
N GLY A 389 0.08 17.51 21.88
CA GLY A 389 -0.34 16.32 21.16
C GLY A 389 0.08 15.01 21.82
N ASP A 390 -0.49 13.92 21.34
CA ASP A 390 -0.19 12.58 21.84
C ASP A 390 1.29 12.23 21.62
N SER A 391 1.90 11.60 22.63
CA SER A 391 3.32 11.17 22.58
C SER A 391 4.34 12.28 22.28
N ALA A 392 3.98 13.55 22.38
CA ALA A 392 4.84 14.68 21.99
C ALA A 392 6.25 14.63 22.62
N PHE A 393 6.39 14.13 23.84
CA PHE A 393 7.66 13.98 24.55
C PHE A 393 7.98 12.52 24.90
N ALA A 394 7.29 11.56 24.30
CA ALA A 394 7.54 10.14 24.61
C ALA A 394 8.97 9.76 24.21
N GLY A 395 9.70 9.12 25.14
CA GLY A 395 11.10 8.74 24.95
C GLY A 395 12.13 9.86 25.18
N CYS A 396 11.71 11.06 25.60
CA CYS A 396 12.61 12.08 26.13
C CYS A 396 13.17 11.69 27.50
N SER A 397 14.32 12.28 27.89
CA SER A 397 14.95 12.06 29.21
C SER A 397 14.61 13.20 30.21
N LEU A 398 13.40 13.70 30.16
CA LEU A 398 12.96 14.84 30.98
C LEU A 398 13.19 14.59 32.47
N ILE A 399 13.93 15.51 33.12
CA ILE A 399 14.26 15.46 34.54
C ILE A 399 13.25 16.31 35.34
N THR A 400 12.77 17.39 34.76
CA THR A 400 11.79 18.30 35.36
C THR A 400 10.72 18.71 34.37
N LEU A 401 9.48 18.72 34.85
CA LEU A 401 8.30 19.23 34.17
C LEU A 401 7.78 20.44 34.97
N ASP A 402 8.50 21.55 34.95
CA ASP A 402 7.99 22.82 35.50
C ASP A 402 7.06 23.48 34.48
N MET A 403 5.75 23.29 34.65
CA MET A 403 4.70 23.94 33.84
C MET A 403 4.20 25.20 34.53
#